data_7ac70f988ce95373646f426984c63e1d
#
_entry.id   7ac70f988ce95373646f426984c63e1d
#
_cell.length_a   1.000
_cell.length_b   1.000
_cell.length_c   1.000
_cell.angle_alpha   90.00
_cell.angle_beta   90.00
_cell.angle_gamma   90.00
#
_symmetry.space_group_name_H-M   'P 1'
#
loop_
_entity.id
_entity.type
_entity.pdbx_description
1 polymer ?
#
loop_
_entity_poly.entity_id
_entity_poly.type
_entity_poly.pdbx_seq_one_letter_code
_entity_poly.pdbx_strand_id
1 'polypeptide(L)' 'MAQILIRRLDQHVVRQLRAKAAADGVSAEEEARRILRRSLVGEVPAM' A
#
# COMPACT_ATOMS: atom_id res chain seq x y z
N MET A 1 -12.63 10.65 -6.39
CA MET A 1 -11.35 10.19 -5.89
C MET A 1 -10.49 9.64 -7.00
N ALA A 2 -9.23 9.89 -6.90
CA ALA A 2 -8.31 9.39 -7.90
C ALA A 2 -8.07 7.90 -7.70
N GLN A 3 -7.80 7.23 -8.78
CA GLN A 3 -7.48 5.82 -8.74
C GLN A 3 -6.10 5.60 -9.27
N ILE A 4 -5.46 4.60 -8.75
CA ILE A 4 -4.13 4.26 -9.19
C ILE A 4 -4.08 2.76 -9.43
N LEU A 5 -3.45 2.39 -10.52
CA LEU A 5 -3.31 0.99 -10.86
C LEU A 5 -1.83 0.68 -10.99
N ILE A 6 -1.35 -0.20 -10.15
CA ILE A 6 0.04 -0.58 -10.16
C ILE A 6 0.19 -1.95 -10.81
N ARG A 7 1.00 -2.02 -11.81
CA ARG A 7 1.23 -3.27 -12.53
C ARG A 7 2.64 -3.75 -12.33
N ARG A 8 2.84 -5.01 -12.63
CA ARG A 8 4.17 -5.62 -12.59
C ARG A 8 4.81 -5.54 -11.22
N LEU A 9 3.98 -5.62 -10.20
CA LEU A 9 4.51 -5.74 -8.88
C LEU A 9 5.17 -7.10 -8.74
N ASP A 10 6.31 -7.09 -8.10
CA ASP A 10 7.02 -8.31 -7.80
C ASP A 10 6.10 -9.24 -7.01
N GLN A 11 6.09 -10.51 -7.39
CA GLN A 11 5.25 -11.49 -6.72
C GLN A 11 5.56 -11.55 -5.23
N HIS A 12 6.80 -11.40 -4.90
CA HIS A 12 7.22 -11.40 -3.51
C HIS A 12 6.57 -10.25 -2.74
N VAL A 13 6.55 -9.09 -3.35
CA VAL A 13 5.95 -7.90 -2.73
C VAL A 13 4.45 -8.08 -2.58
N VAL A 14 3.81 -8.64 -3.60
CA VAL A 14 2.37 -8.87 -3.53
C VAL A 14 2.03 -9.82 -2.39
N ARG A 15 2.83 -10.86 -2.24
CA ARG A 15 2.61 -11.84 -1.20
C ARG A 15 2.78 -11.22 0.18
N GLN A 16 3.79 -10.40 0.33
CA GLN A 16 4.02 -9.71 1.59
C GLN A 16 2.88 -8.76 1.92
N LEU A 17 2.41 -8.06 0.89
CA LEU A 17 1.31 -7.13 1.07
C LEU A 17 0.05 -7.85 1.53
N ARG A 18 -0.24 -8.99 0.92
CA ARG A 18 -1.42 -9.76 1.29
C ARG A 18 -1.33 -10.29 2.70
N ALA A 19 -0.15 -10.74 3.08
CA ALA A 19 0.04 -11.25 4.44
C ALA A 19 -0.15 -10.13 5.45
N LYS A 20 0.38 -8.97 5.16
CA LYS A 20 0.26 -7.84 6.05
C LYS A 20 -1.19 -7.37 6.15
N ALA A 21 -1.88 -7.35 5.02
CA ALA A 21 -3.27 -6.95 5.00
C ALA A 21 -4.12 -7.90 5.82
N ALA A 22 -3.85 -9.18 5.70
CA ALA A 22 -4.59 -10.19 6.47
C ALA A 22 -4.36 -10.00 7.96
N ALA A 23 -3.14 -9.70 8.33
CA ALA A 23 -2.82 -9.47 9.74
C ALA A 23 -3.55 -8.25 10.27
N ASP A 24 -3.74 -7.25 9.42
CA ASP A 24 -4.43 -6.02 9.81
C ASP A 24 -5.95 -6.11 9.64
N GLY A 25 -6.43 -7.20 9.06
CA GLY A 25 -7.86 -7.37 8.88
C GLY A 25 -8.45 -6.48 7.80
N VAL A 26 -7.65 -6.10 6.81
CA VAL A 26 -8.12 -5.27 5.72
C VAL A 26 -7.75 -5.93 4.40
N SER A 27 -8.25 -5.37 3.30
CA SER A 27 -7.91 -5.89 1.99
C SER A 27 -6.50 -5.46 1.62
N ALA A 28 -5.91 -6.17 0.65
CA ALA A 28 -4.58 -5.82 0.19
C ALA A 28 -4.57 -4.42 -0.39
N GLU A 29 -5.63 -4.05 -1.07
CA GLU A 29 -5.73 -2.73 -1.65
C GLU A 29 -5.75 -1.66 -0.56
N GLU A 30 -6.51 -1.91 0.48
CA GLU A 30 -6.59 -0.98 1.59
C GLU A 30 -5.23 -0.86 2.29
N GLU A 31 -4.55 -1.98 2.45
CA GLU A 31 -3.24 -1.97 3.08
C GLU A 31 -2.25 -1.17 2.24
N ALA A 32 -2.28 -1.37 0.93
CA ALA A 32 -1.40 -0.64 0.04
C ALA A 32 -1.65 0.86 0.15
N ARG A 33 -2.91 1.25 0.23
CA ARG A 33 -3.27 2.65 0.36
C ARG A 33 -2.74 3.23 1.65
N ARG A 34 -2.83 2.48 2.72
CA ARG A 34 -2.32 2.94 4.02
C ARG A 34 -0.81 3.11 3.99
N ILE A 35 -0.13 2.16 3.39
CA ILE A 35 1.32 2.21 3.32
C ILE A 35 1.76 3.42 2.51
N LEU A 36 1.13 3.64 1.37
CA LEU A 36 1.47 4.77 0.53
C LEU A 36 1.22 6.08 1.24
N ARG A 37 0.07 6.18 1.89
CA ARG A 37 -0.27 7.40 2.60
C ARG A 37 0.72 7.67 3.71
N ARG A 38 1.04 6.66 4.49
CA ARG A 38 1.97 6.83 5.59
C ARG A 38 3.34 7.23 5.11
N SER A 39 3.79 6.60 4.04
CA SER A 39 5.11 6.85 3.53
C SER A 39 5.22 8.25 2.93
N LEU A 40 4.21 8.63 2.18
CA LEU A 40 4.29 9.90 1.47
C LEU A 40 3.92 11.09 2.33
N VAL A 41 2.91 10.93 3.17
CA VAL A 41 2.48 12.03 4.01
C VAL A 41 3.44 12.21 5.17
N GLY A 42 3.88 11.11 5.73
CA GLY A 42 4.77 11.18 6.88
C GLY A 42 6.16 11.67 6.56
N GLU A 43 6.62 11.45 5.34
CA GLU A 43 7.97 11.78 4.96
C GLU A 43 8.09 13.05 4.16
N VAL A 44 7.03 13.37 3.46
CA VAL A 44 7.10 14.50 2.55
C VAL A 44 7.13 15.78 3.35
N PRO A 45 8.19 16.53 3.18
CA PRO A 45 8.24 17.84 3.84
C PRO A 45 7.19 18.73 3.20
N ALA A 46 6.80 19.70 3.92
CA ALA A 46 5.83 20.65 3.41
C ALA A 46 6.34 21.23 2.11
N MET A 47 5.48 21.26 1.13
CA MET A 47 5.85 21.84 -0.14
C MET A 47 5.86 23.31 -0.08
#